data_de7ef33e14cab99e01d51fd195933f2b
#
_entry.id   de7ef33e14cab99e01d51fd195933f2b
#
_cell.length_a   1.000
_cell.length_b   1.000
_cell.length_c   1.000
_cell.angle_alpha   90.00
_cell.angle_beta   90.00
_cell.angle_gamma   90.00
#
_symmetry.space_group_name_H-M   'P 1'
#
loop_
_entity.id
_entity.type
_entity.pdbx_description
1 polymer ?
#
loop_
_entity_poly.entity_id
_entity_poly.type
_entity_poly.pdbx_seq_one_letter_code
_entity_poly.pdbx_strand_id
1 'polypeptide(L)'
;CFHETTLTQVLKCIIDFGHEPVLYTDSFSEGFDFYCRTLVPGNKKGSLTGFGEYLQANKELARVHAALCESPPADVFSGFVMGNAHEMESLESALALRFPDMLSVHTIRSPRYHDWLCEIAPAGVDKWSSVLQLAASWKISAEEICAAGDDRNDIPMIIGAGLGVAMGNARQEVQDAADHVVGCHESGGLLELVEIITSR
;
A
#
# COMPACT_ATOMS: atom_id res chain seq x y z
N CYS A 1 0.22 6.83 -12.12
CA CYS A 1 -0.19 7.98 -11.28
C CYS A 1 -1.69 8.21 -11.41
N PHE A 2 -2.28 8.87 -10.43
CA PHE A 2 -3.67 9.29 -10.51
C PHE A 2 -3.89 10.33 -11.62
N HIS A 3 -5.06 10.25 -12.24
CA HIS A 3 -5.55 11.40 -13.01
C HIS A 3 -6.04 12.49 -12.05
N GLU A 4 -5.69 13.75 -12.28
CA GLU A 4 -5.95 14.88 -11.39
C GLU A 4 -7.42 15.00 -10.95
N THR A 5 -8.35 14.89 -11.90
CA THR A 5 -9.79 14.97 -11.61
C THR A 5 -10.29 13.82 -10.74
N THR A 6 -9.76 12.61 -10.93
CA THR A 6 -10.09 11.43 -10.11
C THR A 6 -9.55 11.62 -8.70
N LEU A 7 -8.27 12.02 -8.58
CA LEU A 7 -7.64 12.26 -7.28
C LEU A 7 -8.41 13.31 -6.46
N THR A 8 -8.75 14.45 -7.06
CA THR A 8 -9.53 15.50 -6.38
C THR A 8 -10.86 14.98 -5.84
N GLN A 9 -11.57 14.13 -6.60
CA GLN A 9 -12.84 13.55 -6.16
C GLN A 9 -12.63 12.50 -5.05
N VAL A 10 -11.57 11.70 -5.12
CA VAL A 10 -11.18 10.74 -4.08
C VAL A 10 -10.85 11.46 -2.78
N LEU A 11 -10.03 12.52 -2.85
CA LEU A 11 -9.66 13.33 -1.69
C LEU A 11 -10.88 13.98 -1.04
N LYS A 12 -11.82 14.50 -1.85
CA LYS A 12 -13.09 15.03 -1.33
C LYS A 12 -13.88 13.95 -0.59
N CYS A 13 -13.96 12.75 -1.14
CA CYS A 13 -14.64 11.63 -0.47
C CYS A 13 -13.98 11.32 0.88
N ILE A 14 -12.66 11.27 0.95
CA ILE A 14 -11.91 11.03 2.20
C ILE A 14 -12.23 12.09 3.26
N ILE A 15 -12.23 13.36 2.87
CA ILE A 15 -12.56 14.48 3.77
C ILE A 15 -14.01 14.44 4.23
N ASP A 16 -14.95 14.11 3.34
CA ASP A 16 -16.38 13.97 3.68
C ASP A 16 -16.59 12.84 4.71
N PHE A 17 -15.74 11.81 4.72
CA PHE A 17 -15.70 10.76 5.75
C PHE A 17 -14.98 11.20 7.05
N GLY A 18 -14.42 12.41 7.09
CA GLY A 18 -13.78 12.98 8.28
C GLY A 18 -12.34 12.51 8.51
N HIS A 19 -11.67 12.05 7.46
CA HIS A 19 -10.29 11.56 7.53
C HIS A 19 -9.29 12.47 6.83
N GLU A 20 -8.00 12.29 7.18
CA GLU A 20 -6.88 13.01 6.60
C GLU A 20 -6.08 12.09 5.67
N PRO A 21 -5.89 12.47 4.40
CA PRO A 21 -5.08 11.68 3.46
C PRO A 21 -3.59 11.93 3.63
N VAL A 22 -2.81 10.89 3.35
CA VAL A 22 -1.37 10.95 3.07
C VAL A 22 -1.19 10.57 1.60
N LEU A 23 -0.38 11.34 0.86
CA LEU A 23 -0.14 11.11 -0.57
C LEU A 23 1.35 10.95 -0.86
N TYR A 24 1.68 10.00 -1.71
CA TYR A 24 3.01 9.72 -2.18
C TYR A 24 3.22 10.15 -3.63
N THR A 25 4.36 10.80 -3.87
CA THR A 25 4.87 11.14 -5.21
C THR A 25 6.33 10.69 -5.29
N ASP A 26 6.95 10.78 -6.46
CA ASP A 26 8.40 10.56 -6.63
C ASP A 26 9.19 11.76 -6.09
N SER A 27 9.09 11.99 -4.78
CA SER A 27 9.67 13.14 -4.08
C SER A 27 10.90 12.80 -3.23
N PHE A 28 11.32 11.54 -3.21
CA PHE A 28 12.48 11.10 -2.43
C PHE A 28 13.75 11.89 -2.79
N SER A 29 13.96 12.19 -4.07
CA SER A 29 15.09 13.01 -4.55
C SER A 29 15.01 14.48 -4.07
N GLU A 30 13.84 14.94 -3.64
CA GLU A 30 13.60 16.27 -3.07
C GLU A 30 13.75 16.30 -1.54
N GLY A 31 14.07 15.14 -0.92
CA GLY A 31 14.33 15.02 0.51
C GLY A 31 13.08 14.89 1.38
N PHE A 32 11.96 14.43 0.83
CA PHE A 32 10.76 14.09 1.59
C PHE A 32 10.05 12.89 0.94
N ASP A 33 9.18 12.21 1.69
CA ASP A 33 8.52 11.01 1.21
C ASP A 33 7.04 11.22 0.89
N PHE A 34 6.33 12.08 1.63
CA PHE A 34 4.89 12.21 1.48
C PHE A 34 4.35 13.61 1.74
N TYR A 35 3.17 13.86 1.19
CA TYR A 35 2.37 15.04 1.48
C TYR A 35 1.29 14.74 2.51
N CYS A 36 1.02 15.71 3.39
CA CYS A 36 -0.12 15.73 4.31
C CYS A 36 -0.66 17.15 4.43
N ARG A 37 -1.91 17.31 4.90
CA ARG A 37 -2.50 18.64 5.10
C ARG A 37 -1.96 19.34 6.34
N THR A 38 -1.63 18.57 7.37
CA THR A 38 -1.19 19.09 8.65
C THR A 38 -0.35 18.03 9.39
N LEU A 39 0.60 18.50 10.21
CA LEU A 39 1.34 17.65 11.14
C LEU A 39 0.67 17.56 12.51
N VAL A 40 -0.41 18.31 12.74
CA VAL A 40 -1.17 18.29 13.98
C VAL A 40 -2.41 17.42 13.77
N PRO A 41 -2.40 16.16 14.21
CA PRO A 41 -3.58 15.31 14.11
C PRO A 41 -4.72 15.92 14.93
N GLY A 42 -5.91 15.94 14.36
CA GLY A 42 -7.10 16.39 15.07
C GLY A 42 -7.31 15.56 16.34
N ASN A 43 -7.25 16.21 17.50
CA ASN A 43 -7.38 15.56 18.80
C ASN A 43 -8.80 15.01 19.01
N LYS A 44 -9.00 13.71 18.82
CA LYS A 44 -10.12 13.01 19.42
C LYS A 44 -9.68 12.50 20.80
N LYS A 45 -9.93 13.34 21.86
CA LYS A 45 -9.85 12.97 23.29
C LYS A 45 -8.59 12.21 23.73
N GLY A 46 -7.44 12.89 23.79
CA GLY A 46 -6.38 12.52 24.76
C GLY A 46 -5.55 11.27 24.47
N SER A 47 -5.81 10.53 23.38
CA SER A 47 -4.98 9.42 22.90
C SER A 47 -4.48 9.73 21.50
N LEU A 48 -3.23 9.46 21.22
CA LEU A 48 -2.70 9.50 19.87
C LEU A 48 -3.45 8.43 19.06
N THR A 49 -4.05 8.84 17.91
CA THR A 49 -4.55 7.93 16.91
C THR A 49 -3.37 7.34 16.13
N GLY A 50 -3.56 6.22 15.44
CA GLY A 50 -2.53 5.64 14.59
C GLY A 50 -1.97 6.64 13.56
N PHE A 51 -2.83 7.52 13.03
CA PHE A 51 -2.40 8.63 12.18
C PHE A 51 -1.47 9.62 12.92
N GLY A 52 -1.77 9.94 14.17
CA GLY A 52 -0.92 10.79 14.99
C GLY A 52 0.44 10.17 15.29
N GLU A 53 0.47 8.86 15.56
CA GLU A 53 1.71 8.10 15.74
C GLU A 53 2.55 8.09 14.46
N TYR A 54 1.90 7.85 13.32
CA TYR A 54 2.55 7.88 12.00
C TYR A 54 3.19 9.25 11.73
N LEU A 55 2.44 10.34 11.88
CA LEU A 55 2.97 11.69 11.64
C LEU A 55 4.10 12.05 12.61
N GLN A 56 4.00 11.68 13.88
CA GLN A 56 5.05 11.93 14.86
C GLN A 56 6.35 11.19 14.51
N ALA A 57 6.24 9.94 14.07
CA ALA A 57 7.40 9.10 13.72
C ALA A 57 8.07 9.54 12.41
N ASN A 58 7.31 10.14 11.47
CA ASN A 58 7.77 10.43 10.11
C ASN A 58 7.73 11.94 9.75
N LYS A 59 7.64 12.82 10.75
CA LYS A 59 7.47 14.28 10.53
C LYS A 59 8.55 14.92 9.66
N GLU A 60 9.79 14.43 9.74
CA GLU A 60 10.92 14.94 8.98
C GLU A 60 10.85 14.58 7.48
N LEU A 61 10.04 13.56 7.15
CA LEU A 61 9.82 13.08 5.78
C LEU A 61 8.52 13.65 5.18
N ALA A 62 7.80 14.45 5.94
CA ALA A 62 6.52 15.02 5.53
C ALA A 62 6.67 16.40 4.91
N ARG A 63 5.96 16.66 3.83
CA ARG A 63 5.72 18.01 3.29
C ARG A 63 4.28 18.42 3.54
N VAL A 64 4.10 19.49 4.31
CA VAL A 64 2.76 20.02 4.59
C VAL A 64 2.26 20.80 3.37
N HIS A 65 1.07 20.44 2.90
CA HIS A 65 0.36 21.11 1.83
C HIS A 65 -1.10 21.33 2.25
N ALA A 66 -1.38 22.47 2.85
CA ALA A 66 -2.71 22.75 3.44
C ALA A 66 -3.86 22.66 2.43
N ALA A 67 -3.61 22.99 1.16
CA ALA A 67 -4.57 22.90 0.05
C ALA A 67 -4.50 21.54 -0.69
N LEU A 68 -4.05 20.47 -0.05
CA LEU A 68 -3.84 19.15 -0.67
C LEU A 68 -5.06 18.61 -1.42
N CYS A 69 -6.26 18.90 -0.92
CA CYS A 69 -7.50 18.40 -1.49
C CYS A 69 -8.04 19.26 -2.62
N GLU A 70 -7.71 20.56 -2.62
CA GLU A 70 -8.12 21.51 -3.64
C GLU A 70 -7.15 21.57 -4.81
N SER A 71 -5.88 21.37 -4.53
CA SER A 71 -4.79 21.40 -5.52
C SER A 71 -3.75 20.34 -5.17
N PRO A 72 -4.07 19.06 -5.44
CA PRO A 72 -3.14 17.96 -5.17
C PRO A 72 -1.87 18.11 -6.02
N PRO A 73 -0.71 17.63 -5.52
CA PRO A 73 0.51 17.61 -6.31
C PRO A 73 0.35 16.74 -7.56
N ALA A 74 1.12 17.04 -8.58
CA ALA A 74 1.22 16.17 -9.75
C ALA A 74 1.86 14.82 -9.38
N ASP A 75 1.66 13.82 -10.24
CA ASP A 75 2.35 12.53 -10.17
C ASP A 75 2.13 11.72 -8.89
N VAL A 76 1.01 11.95 -8.18
CA VAL A 76 0.61 11.10 -7.07
C VAL A 76 0.36 9.68 -7.59
N PHE A 77 1.11 8.71 -7.07
CA PHE A 77 0.97 7.31 -7.47
C PHE A 77 0.26 6.44 -6.43
N SER A 78 0.22 6.88 -5.17
CA SER A 78 -0.42 6.16 -4.07
C SER A 78 -0.76 7.12 -2.94
N GLY A 79 -1.63 6.69 -2.05
CA GLY A 79 -1.93 7.37 -0.80
C GLY A 79 -2.57 6.40 0.19
N PHE A 80 -2.76 6.85 1.42
CA PHE A 80 -3.52 6.11 2.40
C PHE A 80 -4.22 7.03 3.38
N VAL A 81 -5.12 6.42 4.13
CA VAL A 81 -5.87 7.00 5.23
C VAL A 81 -5.75 6.08 6.44
N MET A 82 -5.76 6.61 7.65
CA MET A 82 -5.76 5.80 8.87
C MET A 82 -7.00 6.05 9.72
N GLY A 83 -7.49 4.98 10.32
CA GLY A 83 -8.62 4.98 11.25
C GLY A 83 -8.87 3.59 11.82
N ASN A 84 -9.95 3.41 12.58
CA ASN A 84 -10.31 2.09 13.06
C ASN A 84 -10.78 1.17 11.91
N ALA A 85 -10.85 -0.15 12.16
CA ALA A 85 -11.22 -1.14 11.14
C ALA A 85 -12.53 -0.78 10.42
N HIS A 86 -13.59 -0.48 11.16
CA HIS A 86 -14.90 -0.19 10.60
C HIS A 86 -14.92 1.09 9.76
N GLU A 87 -14.19 2.14 10.17
CA GLU A 87 -14.05 3.38 9.41
C GLU A 87 -13.35 3.11 8.08
N MET A 88 -12.26 2.34 8.09
CA MET A 88 -11.48 2.06 6.89
C MET A 88 -12.22 1.13 5.91
N GLU A 89 -12.88 0.08 6.39
CA GLU A 89 -13.74 -0.80 5.57
C GLU A 89 -14.92 -0.05 4.96
N SER A 90 -15.50 0.90 5.70
CA SER A 90 -16.58 1.75 5.19
C SER A 90 -16.09 2.70 4.10
N LEU A 91 -14.91 3.29 4.28
CA LEU A 91 -14.28 4.16 3.29
C LEU A 91 -13.90 3.36 2.02
N GLU A 92 -13.28 2.18 2.18
CA GLU A 92 -12.96 1.27 1.07
C GLU A 92 -14.21 0.95 0.24
N SER A 93 -15.29 0.54 0.91
CA SER A 93 -16.56 0.21 0.24
C SER A 93 -17.15 1.42 -0.51
N ALA A 94 -17.10 2.60 0.09
CA ALA A 94 -17.59 3.83 -0.53
C ALA A 94 -16.75 4.25 -1.74
N LEU A 95 -15.43 4.11 -1.66
CA LEU A 95 -14.51 4.42 -2.76
C LEU A 95 -14.68 3.42 -3.90
N ALA A 96 -14.76 2.11 -3.62
CA ALA A 96 -14.99 1.08 -4.62
C ALA A 96 -16.32 1.26 -5.36
N LEU A 97 -17.38 1.64 -4.65
CA LEU A 97 -18.68 1.91 -5.25
C LEU A 97 -18.70 3.17 -6.12
N ARG A 98 -18.02 4.22 -5.68
CA ARG A 98 -18.01 5.53 -6.35
C ARG A 98 -17.08 5.59 -7.55
N PHE A 99 -16.00 4.81 -7.54
CA PHE A 99 -14.95 4.81 -8.55
C PHE A 99 -14.67 3.38 -9.05
N PRO A 100 -15.70 2.68 -9.60
CA PRO A 100 -15.53 1.32 -10.07
C PRO A 100 -14.46 1.27 -11.17
N ASP A 101 -13.59 0.27 -11.09
CA ASP A 101 -12.49 0.03 -12.05
C ASP A 101 -11.47 1.19 -12.20
N MET A 102 -11.54 2.21 -11.34
CA MET A 102 -10.62 3.35 -11.37
C MET A 102 -9.59 3.33 -10.26
N LEU A 103 -9.85 2.58 -9.20
CA LEU A 103 -9.02 2.53 -7.99
C LEU A 103 -8.70 1.08 -7.61
N SER A 104 -7.51 0.90 -7.05
CA SER A 104 -7.14 -0.22 -6.19
C SER A 104 -7.21 0.28 -4.75
N VAL A 105 -8.11 -0.29 -3.95
CA VAL A 105 -8.34 0.13 -2.55
C VAL A 105 -8.29 -1.09 -1.66
N HIS A 106 -7.48 -1.06 -0.60
CA HIS A 106 -7.30 -2.17 0.32
C HIS A 106 -7.21 -1.69 1.76
N THR A 107 -8.02 -2.28 2.63
CA THR A 107 -7.93 -2.05 4.06
C THR A 107 -7.07 -3.13 4.71
N ILE A 108 -6.00 -2.70 5.36
CA ILE A 108 -5.05 -3.57 6.06
C ILE A 108 -4.81 -3.07 7.48
N ARG A 109 -4.49 -3.98 8.40
CA ARG A 109 -4.06 -3.58 9.73
C ARG A 109 -2.64 -3.02 9.67
N SER A 110 -2.41 -1.85 10.26
CA SER A 110 -1.07 -1.30 10.33
C SER A 110 -0.14 -2.23 11.13
N PRO A 111 1.00 -2.65 10.57
CA PRO A 111 1.95 -3.51 11.27
C PRO A 111 2.75 -2.76 12.34
N ARG A 112 2.79 -1.44 12.29
CA ARG A 112 3.69 -0.60 13.10
C ARG A 112 2.97 0.36 14.02
N TYR A 113 1.80 0.87 13.62
CA TYR A 113 1.04 1.90 14.33
C TYR A 113 -0.30 1.34 14.81
N HIS A 114 -0.94 1.98 15.76
CA HIS A 114 -2.33 1.69 16.08
C HIS A 114 -3.20 1.92 14.84
N ASP A 115 -4.38 1.32 14.84
CA ASP A 115 -5.37 1.47 13.77
C ASP A 115 -5.07 0.68 12.48
N TRP A 116 -5.89 0.94 11.49
CA TRP A 116 -5.88 0.32 10.17
C TRP A 116 -5.56 1.37 9.12
N LEU A 117 -5.06 0.90 7.99
CA LEU A 117 -4.81 1.71 6.80
C LEU A 117 -5.84 1.34 5.72
N CYS A 118 -6.38 2.35 5.05
CA CYS A 118 -7.02 2.18 3.76
C CYS A 118 -6.03 2.71 2.71
N GLU A 119 -5.35 1.81 2.04
CA GLU A 119 -4.43 2.12 0.94
C GLU A 119 -5.22 2.38 -0.34
N ILE A 120 -4.82 3.39 -1.10
CA ILE A 120 -5.53 3.86 -2.29
C ILE A 120 -4.51 4.11 -3.40
N ALA A 121 -4.70 3.45 -4.54
CA ALA A 121 -3.89 3.61 -5.73
C ALA A 121 -4.78 3.67 -6.99
N PRO A 122 -4.28 4.13 -8.15
CA PRO A 122 -4.96 3.95 -9.42
C PRO A 122 -5.21 2.48 -9.72
N ALA A 123 -6.30 2.17 -10.43
CA ALA A 123 -6.58 0.80 -10.85
C ALA A 123 -5.42 0.21 -11.68
N GLY A 124 -5.15 -1.07 -11.49
CA GLY A 124 -4.04 -1.77 -12.15
C GLY A 124 -2.65 -1.44 -11.60
N VAL A 125 -2.58 -0.62 -10.53
CA VAL A 125 -1.34 -0.39 -9.79
C VAL A 125 -1.38 -1.28 -8.55
N ASP A 126 -0.61 -2.34 -8.59
CA ASP A 126 -0.36 -3.27 -7.49
C ASP A 126 1.13 -3.63 -7.42
N LYS A 127 1.50 -4.46 -6.46
CA LYS A 127 2.89 -4.90 -6.30
C LYS A 127 3.42 -5.57 -7.57
N TRP A 128 2.60 -6.44 -8.20
CA TRP A 128 3.02 -7.19 -9.37
C TRP A 128 3.21 -6.31 -10.61
N SER A 129 2.27 -5.44 -10.91
CA SER A 129 2.39 -4.50 -12.04
C SER A 129 3.61 -3.60 -11.91
N SER A 130 3.94 -3.19 -10.68
CA SER A 130 5.15 -2.39 -10.39
C SER A 130 6.43 -3.19 -10.59
N VAL A 131 6.46 -4.45 -10.14
CA VAL A 131 7.58 -5.37 -10.38
C VAL A 131 7.78 -5.61 -11.87
N LEU A 132 6.70 -5.87 -12.63
CA LEU A 132 6.78 -6.07 -14.07
C LEU A 132 7.31 -4.84 -14.81
N GLN A 133 6.89 -3.64 -14.43
CA GLN A 133 7.38 -2.40 -15.03
C GLN A 133 8.90 -2.25 -14.81
N LEU A 134 9.37 -2.53 -13.60
CA LEU A 134 10.80 -2.49 -13.28
C LEU A 134 11.57 -3.58 -14.04
N ALA A 135 11.08 -4.81 -14.02
CA ALA A 135 11.68 -5.96 -14.71
C ALA A 135 11.81 -5.71 -16.22
N ALA A 136 10.76 -5.13 -16.83
CA ALA A 136 10.78 -4.76 -18.24
C ALA A 136 11.91 -3.75 -18.59
N SER A 137 12.18 -2.80 -17.68
CA SER A 137 13.29 -1.84 -17.86
C SER A 137 14.66 -2.53 -17.86
N TRP A 138 14.77 -3.67 -17.19
CA TRP A 138 15.97 -4.51 -17.12
C TRP A 138 15.95 -5.68 -18.13
N LYS A 139 14.89 -5.80 -18.93
CA LYS A 139 14.67 -6.91 -19.89
C LYS A 139 14.58 -8.28 -19.21
N ILE A 140 14.04 -8.32 -18.00
CA ILE A 140 13.75 -9.54 -17.24
C ILE A 140 12.29 -9.91 -17.53
N SER A 141 12.04 -11.16 -17.92
CA SER A 141 10.69 -11.67 -18.13
C SER A 141 10.05 -12.15 -16.83
N ALA A 142 8.73 -12.28 -16.80
CA ALA A 142 8.00 -12.75 -15.61
C ALA A 142 8.45 -14.14 -15.16
N GLU A 143 8.80 -15.01 -16.10
CA GLU A 143 9.27 -16.38 -15.87
C GLU A 143 10.64 -16.42 -15.15
N GLU A 144 11.40 -15.34 -15.21
CA GLU A 144 12.71 -15.19 -14.55
C GLU A 144 12.59 -14.59 -13.14
N ILE A 145 11.38 -14.28 -12.69
CA ILE A 145 11.12 -13.67 -11.39
C ILE A 145 10.71 -14.75 -10.39
N CYS A 146 11.31 -14.70 -9.20
CA CYS A 146 10.81 -15.38 -8.02
C CYS A 146 10.13 -14.35 -7.11
N ALA A 147 8.87 -14.61 -6.74
CA ALA A 147 8.10 -13.76 -5.84
C ALA A 147 7.73 -14.51 -4.57
N ALA A 148 7.94 -13.88 -3.41
CA ALA A 148 7.54 -14.42 -2.12
C ALA A 148 6.62 -13.44 -1.39
N GLY A 149 5.60 -13.95 -0.69
CA GLY A 149 4.64 -13.12 0.02
C GLY A 149 3.89 -13.85 1.12
N ASP A 150 3.14 -13.10 1.93
CA ASP A 150 2.38 -13.64 3.05
C ASP A 150 0.95 -13.07 3.19
N ASP A 151 0.58 -12.05 2.43
CA ASP A 151 -0.76 -11.44 2.51
C ASP A 151 -1.43 -11.40 1.12
N ARG A 152 -2.71 -11.07 1.11
CA ARG A 152 -3.58 -11.04 -0.08
C ARG A 152 -3.05 -10.17 -1.20
N ASN A 153 -2.44 -9.03 -0.87
CA ASN A 153 -1.86 -8.12 -1.85
C ASN A 153 -0.60 -8.69 -2.55
N ASP A 154 -0.10 -9.84 -2.09
CA ASP A 154 1.02 -10.56 -2.71
C ASP A 154 0.56 -11.63 -3.73
N ILE A 155 -0.71 -12.04 -3.68
CA ILE A 155 -1.26 -13.09 -4.56
C ILE A 155 -1.00 -12.80 -6.04
N PRO A 156 -1.22 -11.59 -6.58
CA PRO A 156 -0.94 -11.32 -7.99
C PRO A 156 0.51 -11.57 -8.40
N MET A 157 1.48 -11.22 -7.55
CA MET A 157 2.89 -11.47 -7.88
C MET A 157 3.29 -12.94 -7.67
N ILE A 158 2.69 -13.64 -6.69
CA ILE A 158 2.89 -15.08 -6.48
C ILE A 158 2.41 -15.88 -7.69
N ILE A 159 1.21 -15.57 -8.21
CA ILE A 159 0.66 -16.25 -9.38
C ILE A 159 1.39 -15.87 -10.68
N GLY A 160 1.82 -14.61 -10.79
CA GLY A 160 2.37 -14.07 -12.04
C GLY A 160 3.86 -14.35 -12.24
N ALA A 161 4.60 -14.67 -11.21
CA ALA A 161 6.04 -14.94 -11.26
C ALA A 161 6.33 -16.35 -11.81
N GLY A 162 7.52 -16.56 -12.35
CA GLY A 162 8.01 -17.88 -12.75
C GLY A 162 8.24 -18.84 -11.59
N LEU A 163 8.31 -18.31 -10.36
CA LEU A 163 8.31 -19.07 -9.12
C LEU A 163 7.58 -18.25 -8.04
N GLY A 164 6.39 -18.69 -7.69
CA GLY A 164 5.59 -18.10 -6.62
C GLY A 164 5.76 -18.85 -5.30
N VAL A 165 6.09 -18.14 -4.23
CA VAL A 165 6.35 -18.73 -2.92
C VAL A 165 5.52 -18.05 -1.85
N ALA A 166 4.82 -18.81 -1.03
CA ALA A 166 4.13 -18.32 0.15
C ALA A 166 4.95 -18.59 1.41
N MET A 167 4.94 -17.63 2.33
CA MET A 167 5.50 -17.83 3.66
C MET A 167 4.59 -18.75 4.50
N GLY A 168 5.15 -19.54 5.39
CA GLY A 168 4.40 -20.48 6.23
C GLY A 168 3.42 -19.83 7.22
N ASN A 169 3.61 -18.54 7.53
CA ASN A 169 2.66 -17.73 8.30
C ASN A 169 1.56 -17.08 7.45
N ALA A 170 1.57 -17.27 6.14
CA ALA A 170 0.58 -16.71 5.23
C ALA A 170 -0.81 -17.32 5.46
N ARG A 171 -1.86 -16.60 5.08
CA ARG A 171 -3.23 -17.13 5.06
C ARG A 171 -3.33 -18.27 4.05
N GLN A 172 -4.27 -19.20 4.29
CA GLN A 172 -4.44 -20.38 3.44
C GLN A 172 -4.62 -20.03 1.95
N GLU A 173 -5.38 -18.99 1.63
CA GLU A 173 -5.60 -18.51 0.26
C GLU A 173 -4.31 -18.08 -0.46
N VAL A 174 -3.32 -17.54 0.29
CA VAL A 174 -2.00 -17.17 -0.25
C VAL A 174 -1.15 -18.41 -0.47
N GLN A 175 -1.19 -19.35 0.47
CA GLN A 175 -0.50 -20.64 0.35
C GLN A 175 -1.03 -21.46 -0.83
N ASP A 176 -2.37 -21.47 -1.03
CA ASP A 176 -3.03 -22.19 -2.12
C ASP A 176 -2.69 -21.61 -3.51
N ALA A 177 -2.30 -20.35 -3.57
CA ALA A 177 -1.91 -19.64 -4.80
C ALA A 177 -0.44 -19.86 -5.20
N ALA A 178 0.39 -20.40 -4.31
CA ALA A 178 1.84 -20.49 -4.49
C ALA A 178 2.27 -21.86 -5.06
N ASP A 179 3.38 -21.87 -5.80
CA ASP A 179 4.05 -23.10 -6.24
C ASP A 179 4.70 -23.83 -5.06
N HIS A 180 5.22 -23.07 -4.08
CA HIS A 180 5.86 -23.60 -2.88
C HIS A 180 5.43 -22.82 -1.64
N VAL A 181 5.39 -23.53 -0.52
CA VAL A 181 5.25 -22.92 0.81
C VAL A 181 6.53 -23.19 1.58
N VAL A 182 7.17 -22.14 2.06
CA VAL A 182 8.38 -22.22 2.90
C VAL A 182 8.04 -22.04 4.38
N GLY A 183 9.01 -22.15 5.27
CA GLY A 183 8.81 -21.88 6.69
C GLY A 183 8.30 -20.47 7.00
N CYS A 184 7.91 -20.24 8.26
CA CYS A 184 7.50 -18.95 8.74
C CYS A 184 8.66 -17.93 8.66
N HIS A 185 8.37 -16.65 8.51
CA HIS A 185 9.38 -15.59 8.48
C HIS A 185 10.25 -15.55 9.76
N GLU A 186 9.70 -15.96 10.92
CA GLU A 186 10.43 -16.07 12.18
C GLU A 186 11.30 -17.33 12.30
N SER A 187 11.07 -18.35 11.46
CA SER A 187 11.74 -19.66 11.53
C SER A 187 12.67 -19.95 10.35
N GLY A 188 13.11 -18.93 9.64
CA GLY A 188 14.08 -19.07 8.57
C GLY A 188 13.52 -19.41 7.19
N GLY A 189 12.21 -19.22 6.96
CA GLY A 189 11.59 -19.51 5.67
C GLY A 189 12.24 -18.81 4.47
N LEU A 190 12.82 -17.61 4.66
CA LEU A 190 13.59 -16.96 3.61
C LEU A 190 14.91 -17.67 3.27
N LEU A 191 15.49 -18.46 4.19
CA LEU A 191 16.67 -19.28 3.88
C LEU A 191 16.28 -20.48 3.01
N GLU A 192 15.14 -21.11 3.30
CA GLU A 192 14.59 -22.19 2.46
C GLU A 192 14.32 -21.70 1.02
N LEU A 193 13.83 -20.45 0.88
CA LEU A 193 13.65 -19.83 -0.42
C LEU A 193 14.95 -19.75 -1.21
N VAL A 194 16.06 -19.37 -0.57
CA VAL A 194 17.38 -19.33 -1.22
C VAL A 194 17.81 -20.71 -1.69
N GLU A 195 17.57 -21.75 -0.91
CA GLU A 195 17.86 -23.14 -1.29
C GLU A 195 17.04 -23.58 -2.52
N ILE A 196 15.76 -23.24 -2.57
CA ILE A 196 14.89 -23.52 -3.73
C ILE A 196 15.41 -22.84 -5.00
N ILE A 197 15.78 -21.56 -4.92
CA ILE A 197 16.28 -20.79 -6.07
C ILE A 197 17.62 -21.34 -6.55
N THR A 198 18.52 -21.71 -5.65
CA THR A 198 19.89 -22.14 -6.01
C THR A 198 19.95 -23.59 -6.47
N SER A 199 18.91 -24.39 -6.24
CA SER A 199 18.83 -25.79 -6.68
C SER A 199 18.18 -25.97 -8.06
N ARG A 200 17.71 -24.90 -8.68
CA ARG A 200 17.15 -24.89 -10.04
C ARG A 200 18.22 -24.62 -11.07
#